data_138522ea14b63519082e596cc88e3ab9
#
_entry.id   138522ea14b63519082e596cc88e3ab9
#
_cell.length_a   1.000
_cell.length_b   1.000
_cell.length_c   1.000
_cell.angle_alpha   90.00
_cell.angle_beta   90.00
_cell.angle_gamma   90.00
#
_symmetry.space_group_name_H-M   'P 1'
#
loop_
_entity.id
_entity.type
_entity.pdbx_description
1 polymer ?
#
loop_
_entity_poly.entity_id
_entity_poly.type
_entity_poly.pdbx_seq_one_letter_code
_entity_poly.pdbx_strand_id
1 'polypeptide(L)'
;MAVSFFEEHGISERHACRLLGISRATVRYVPKPDANAPLVAALTEFAQKRRRRGYRKAWVALKKTGQAVSKNRVHRLWKRAKLQVAKRTGKKRKPPGEKKAALLVPSRPGEVWSVDFIFDATMSGTTLKMLTVGDDFTRECLAIEVATSFPAAKVIAVLSRLVQEHGAPDYVKSDNGSEFIAHTLQAWLAGKESQSHFIAPGSPWQNGFRESFHSRFRDEFLFETLFASLAEAKVLVETYRREYNEERPHQSLGYKTPQEYKAEWHKTHSQSRGD
;
A
#
# COMPACT_ATOMS: atom_id res chain seq x y z
N MET A 1 -17.93 11.30 44.18
CA MET A 1 -17.36 10.71 45.43
C MET A 1 -17.22 11.73 46.54
N ALA A 2 -16.47 12.83 46.45
CA ALA A 2 -16.33 13.77 47.62
C ALA A 2 -17.65 14.44 48.02
N VAL A 3 -18.45 14.96 47.07
CA VAL A 3 -19.74 15.59 47.39
C VAL A 3 -20.76 14.57 47.92
N SER A 4 -20.82 13.37 47.34
CA SER A 4 -21.70 12.29 47.79
C SER A 4 -21.40 11.88 49.23
N PHE A 5 -20.14 11.86 49.65
CA PHE A 5 -19.77 11.61 51.05
C PHE A 5 -20.36 12.64 52.01
N PHE A 6 -20.33 13.94 51.67
CA PHE A 6 -20.93 14.99 52.49
C PHE A 6 -22.47 14.89 52.54
N GLU A 7 -23.11 14.51 51.42
CA GLU A 7 -24.57 14.30 51.37
C GLU A 7 -25.03 13.16 52.30
N GLU A 8 -24.27 12.04 52.31
CA GLU A 8 -24.50 10.90 53.19
C GLU A 8 -24.43 11.29 54.70
N HIS A 9 -23.65 12.35 55.01
CA HIS A 9 -23.52 12.89 56.36
C HIS A 9 -24.45 14.09 56.65
N GLY A 10 -25.50 14.28 55.85
CA GLY A 10 -26.54 15.32 56.05
C GLY A 10 -26.14 16.73 55.63
N ILE A 11 -25.04 16.89 54.94
CA ILE A 11 -24.57 18.19 54.40
C ILE A 11 -25.14 18.38 53.00
N SER A 12 -25.84 19.49 52.77
CA SER A 12 -26.43 19.77 51.46
C SER A 12 -25.37 19.90 50.36
N GLU A 13 -25.70 19.47 49.12
CA GLU A 13 -24.85 19.63 47.92
C GLU A 13 -24.28 21.05 47.80
N ARG A 14 -25.10 22.09 48.05
CA ARG A 14 -24.67 23.50 48.00
C ARG A 14 -23.56 23.80 49.01
N HIS A 15 -23.67 23.29 50.21
CA HIS A 15 -22.68 23.48 51.28
C HIS A 15 -21.42 22.68 51.01
N ALA A 16 -21.56 21.43 50.61
CA ALA A 16 -20.45 20.56 50.21
C ALA A 16 -19.64 21.16 49.06
N CYS A 17 -20.29 21.67 48.00
CA CYS A 17 -19.65 22.34 46.90
C CYS A 17 -18.88 23.58 47.31
N ARG A 18 -19.42 24.37 48.24
CA ARG A 18 -18.74 25.56 48.79
C ARG A 18 -17.49 25.17 49.59
N LEU A 19 -17.58 24.14 50.42
CA LEU A 19 -16.45 23.66 51.22
C LEU A 19 -15.32 23.11 50.33
N LEU A 20 -15.67 22.41 49.23
CA LEU A 20 -14.73 21.83 48.32
C LEU A 20 -14.23 22.79 47.22
N GLY A 21 -14.73 24.03 47.16
CA GLY A 21 -14.37 25.02 46.16
C GLY A 21 -14.76 24.62 44.72
N ILE A 22 -15.79 23.77 44.53
CA ILE A 22 -16.25 23.30 43.21
C ILE A 22 -17.64 23.84 42.88
N SER A 23 -17.95 24.03 41.59
CA SER A 23 -19.27 24.49 41.19
C SER A 23 -20.30 23.34 41.23
N ARG A 24 -21.56 23.63 41.56
CA ARG A 24 -22.66 22.65 41.48
C ARG A 24 -22.85 22.15 40.04
N ALA A 25 -22.60 23.00 39.04
CA ALA A 25 -22.66 22.61 37.64
C ALA A 25 -21.59 21.52 37.30
N THR A 26 -20.44 21.59 37.95
CA THR A 26 -19.37 20.55 37.79
C THR A 26 -19.80 19.20 38.38
N VAL A 27 -20.48 19.23 39.56
CA VAL A 27 -20.99 18.02 40.23
C VAL A 27 -22.08 17.36 39.41
N ARG A 28 -23.00 18.16 38.90
CA ARG A 28 -24.15 17.71 38.10
C ARG A 28 -23.83 17.44 36.64
N TYR A 29 -22.57 17.69 36.21
CA TYR A 29 -22.19 17.47 34.83
C TYR A 29 -22.19 15.97 34.51
N VAL A 30 -23.10 15.58 33.64
CA VAL A 30 -23.13 14.25 33.03
C VAL A 30 -22.40 14.35 31.68
N PRO A 31 -21.26 13.64 31.51
CA PRO A 31 -20.56 13.66 30.23
C PRO A 31 -21.46 13.16 29.12
N LYS A 32 -21.52 13.92 28.03
CA LYS A 32 -22.21 13.43 26.82
C LYS A 32 -21.54 12.15 26.32
N PRO A 33 -22.32 11.17 25.82
CA PRO A 33 -21.76 9.97 25.20
C PRO A 33 -20.71 10.34 24.17
N ASP A 34 -19.59 9.58 24.12
CA ASP A 34 -18.52 9.87 23.15
C ASP A 34 -19.01 9.56 21.73
N ALA A 35 -19.45 10.59 21.02
CA ALA A 35 -19.89 10.52 19.62
C ALA A 35 -18.80 9.96 18.66
N ASN A 36 -17.60 9.72 19.16
CA ASN A 36 -16.52 9.09 18.38
C ASN A 36 -16.41 7.58 18.61
N ALA A 37 -17.12 6.99 19.56
CA ALA A 37 -17.01 5.57 19.89
C ALA A 37 -17.21 4.65 18.66
N PRO A 38 -18.25 4.84 17.83
CA PRO A 38 -18.43 4.03 16.62
C PRO A 38 -17.27 4.20 15.62
N LEU A 39 -16.77 5.43 15.48
CA LEU A 39 -15.65 5.72 14.58
C LEU A 39 -14.34 5.10 15.09
N VAL A 40 -14.10 5.12 16.38
CA VAL A 40 -12.93 4.46 17.01
C VAL A 40 -13.01 2.95 16.82
N ALA A 41 -14.20 2.34 16.97
CA ALA A 41 -14.40 0.93 16.73
C ALA A 41 -14.05 0.54 15.27
N ALA A 42 -14.57 1.29 14.28
CA ALA A 42 -14.27 1.09 12.87
C ALA A 42 -12.77 1.26 12.54
N LEU A 43 -12.10 2.25 13.17
CA LEU A 43 -10.65 2.46 13.02
C LEU A 43 -9.85 1.30 13.64
N THR A 44 -10.30 0.76 14.77
CA THR A 44 -9.66 -0.38 15.43
C THR A 44 -9.81 -1.64 14.59
N GLU A 45 -11.00 -1.91 14.06
CA GLU A 45 -11.24 -3.02 13.14
C GLU A 45 -10.36 -2.92 11.89
N PHE A 46 -10.27 -1.74 11.28
CA PHE A 46 -9.38 -1.51 10.15
C PHE A 46 -7.92 -1.79 10.51
N ALA A 47 -7.46 -1.32 11.67
CA ALA A 47 -6.08 -1.53 12.13
C ALA A 47 -5.77 -3.01 12.40
N GLN A 48 -6.73 -3.79 12.90
CA GLN A 48 -6.59 -5.22 13.12
C GLN A 48 -6.49 -6.00 11.80
N LYS A 49 -7.34 -5.68 10.82
CA LYS A 49 -7.32 -6.30 9.49
C LYS A 49 -6.11 -5.90 8.65
N ARG A 50 -5.57 -4.70 8.86
CA ARG A 50 -4.54 -4.07 8.01
C ARG A 50 -3.46 -3.44 8.89
N ARG A 51 -2.75 -4.26 9.67
CA ARG A 51 -1.82 -3.84 10.75
C ARG A 51 -0.76 -2.84 10.33
N ARG A 52 -0.28 -2.93 9.08
CA ARG A 52 0.77 -2.06 8.54
C ARG A 52 0.23 -0.86 7.76
N ARG A 53 -1.09 -0.68 7.67
CA ARG A 53 -1.72 0.46 7.00
C ARG A 53 -2.07 1.55 8.00
N GLY A 54 -1.52 2.76 7.79
CA GLY A 54 -1.73 3.89 8.70
C GLY A 54 -3.04 4.64 8.48
N TYR A 55 -3.32 5.63 9.34
CA TYR A 55 -4.55 6.41 9.41
C TYR A 55 -5.03 7.03 8.08
N ARG A 56 -4.12 7.37 7.14
CA ARG A 56 -4.51 7.94 5.84
C ARG A 56 -5.29 6.93 5.01
N LYS A 57 -4.89 5.66 5.03
CA LYS A 57 -5.61 4.58 4.34
C LYS A 57 -6.90 4.22 5.05
N ALA A 58 -6.92 4.24 6.40
CA ALA A 58 -8.13 4.09 7.19
C ALA A 58 -9.14 5.20 6.87
N TRP A 59 -8.70 6.45 6.76
CA TRP A 59 -9.55 7.56 6.35
C TRP A 59 -10.18 7.36 4.98
N VAL A 60 -9.41 6.89 3.99
CA VAL A 60 -9.93 6.60 2.65
C VAL A 60 -10.96 5.47 2.69
N ALA A 61 -10.69 4.39 3.45
CA ALA A 61 -11.63 3.29 3.63
C ALA A 61 -12.96 3.77 4.23
N LEU A 62 -12.92 4.60 5.27
CA LEU A 62 -14.11 5.20 5.87
C LEU A 62 -14.89 6.10 4.90
N LYS A 63 -14.20 6.87 4.06
CA LYS A 63 -14.86 7.66 3.01
C LYS A 63 -15.58 6.79 1.98
N LYS A 64 -14.98 5.66 1.58
CA LYS A 64 -15.60 4.71 0.65
C LYS A 64 -16.87 4.05 1.22
N THR A 65 -16.97 3.91 2.54
CA THR A 65 -18.19 3.44 3.23
C THR A 65 -19.22 4.57 3.49
N GLY A 66 -19.05 5.75 2.89
CA GLY A 66 -19.99 6.87 3.01
C GLY A 66 -19.82 7.70 4.28
N GLN A 67 -18.83 7.45 5.11
CA GLN A 67 -18.64 8.23 6.34
C GLN A 67 -18.00 9.59 6.05
N ALA A 68 -18.75 10.67 6.31
CA ALA A 68 -18.27 12.05 6.19
C ALA A 68 -17.35 12.42 7.36
N VAL A 69 -16.08 12.02 7.28
CA VAL A 69 -15.10 12.30 8.34
C VAL A 69 -13.85 12.98 7.76
N SER A 70 -13.37 14.02 8.45
CA SER A 70 -12.15 14.71 8.05
C SER A 70 -10.90 13.89 8.40
N LYS A 71 -9.87 14.00 7.55
CA LYS A 71 -8.58 13.34 7.77
C LYS A 71 -7.95 13.69 9.12
N ASN A 72 -8.10 14.95 9.58
CA ASN A 72 -7.56 15.39 10.86
C ASN A 72 -8.30 14.78 12.06
N ARG A 73 -9.62 14.59 11.97
CA ARG A 73 -10.41 13.89 13.01
C ARG A 73 -9.95 12.43 13.10
N VAL A 74 -9.83 11.72 11.97
CA VAL A 74 -9.30 10.35 11.95
C VAL A 74 -7.90 10.28 12.54
N HIS A 75 -6.98 11.19 12.16
CA HIS A 75 -5.62 11.19 12.71
C HIS A 75 -5.58 11.37 14.22
N ARG A 76 -6.41 12.29 14.77
CA ARG A 76 -6.50 12.52 16.21
C ARG A 76 -7.01 11.29 16.96
N LEU A 77 -8.10 10.66 16.45
CA LEU A 77 -8.66 9.43 17.04
C LEU A 77 -7.70 8.25 16.92
N TRP A 78 -7.03 8.10 15.78
CA TRP A 78 -5.99 7.07 15.55
C TRP A 78 -4.86 7.16 16.59
N LYS A 79 -4.40 8.38 16.89
CA LYS A 79 -3.41 8.61 17.95
C LYS A 79 -3.96 8.28 19.35
N ARG A 80 -5.18 8.74 19.66
CA ARG A 80 -5.83 8.50 20.96
C ARG A 80 -6.03 7.02 21.22
N ALA A 81 -6.42 6.26 20.20
CA ALA A 81 -6.60 4.82 20.25
C ALA A 81 -5.27 4.01 20.16
N LYS A 82 -4.10 4.68 20.12
CA LYS A 82 -2.77 4.05 20.04
C LYS A 82 -2.59 3.08 18.85
N LEU A 83 -3.26 3.33 17.73
CA LEU A 83 -3.23 2.49 16.52
C LEU A 83 -2.06 2.82 15.58
N GLN A 84 -1.06 3.57 16.04
CA GLN A 84 0.07 3.99 15.22
C GLN A 84 0.92 2.79 14.83
N VAL A 85 1.22 2.68 13.53
CA VAL A 85 2.17 1.70 13.01
C VAL A 85 3.56 2.06 13.52
N ALA A 86 4.28 1.09 14.07
CA ALA A 86 5.66 1.27 14.51
C ALA A 86 6.52 1.78 13.35
N LYS A 87 7.25 2.87 13.60
CA LYS A 87 8.19 3.41 12.60
C LYS A 87 9.38 2.47 12.49
N ARG A 88 9.69 2.03 11.28
CA ARG A 88 10.98 1.40 11.02
C ARG A 88 12.07 2.47 11.19
N THR A 89 13.02 2.24 12.07
CA THR A 89 14.23 3.04 12.19
C THR A 89 15.12 2.75 10.97
N GLY A 90 14.90 3.50 9.89
CA GLY A 90 15.72 3.42 8.67
C GLY A 90 16.88 4.40 8.75
N LYS A 91 18.03 4.05 8.16
CA LYS A 91 19.11 5.01 7.92
C LYS A 91 18.56 6.21 7.14
N LYS A 92 18.90 7.43 7.54
CA LYS A 92 18.57 8.64 6.77
C LYS A 92 19.06 8.43 5.34
N ARG A 93 18.15 8.56 4.35
CA ARG A 93 18.54 8.55 2.94
C ARG A 93 19.55 9.67 2.73
N LYS A 94 20.71 9.35 2.16
CA LYS A 94 21.60 10.38 1.62
C LYS A 94 20.84 11.12 0.52
N PRO A 95 20.98 12.45 0.42
CA PRO A 95 20.42 13.17 -0.71
C PRO A 95 20.98 12.58 -2.01
N PRO A 96 20.17 12.48 -3.09
CA PRO A 96 20.65 11.97 -4.36
C PRO A 96 21.80 12.89 -4.85
N GLY A 97 22.91 12.27 -5.22
CA GLY A 97 24.01 12.99 -5.87
C GLY A 97 23.56 13.55 -7.22
N GLU A 98 24.22 14.58 -7.70
CA GLU A 98 23.82 15.48 -8.81
C GLU A 98 23.68 14.87 -10.21
N LYS A 99 23.76 13.58 -10.41
CA LYS A 99 23.57 12.95 -11.75
C LYS A 99 22.14 12.43 -11.88
N LYS A 100 21.22 13.28 -12.29
CA LYS A 100 19.92 12.88 -12.83
C LYS A 100 20.11 12.33 -14.26
N ALA A 101 20.38 11.04 -14.40
CA ALA A 101 20.10 10.39 -15.67
C ALA A 101 18.59 10.57 -15.99
N ALA A 102 18.26 10.78 -17.28
CA ALA A 102 16.89 10.96 -17.69
C ALA A 102 16.03 9.79 -17.20
N LEU A 103 15.01 10.09 -16.39
CA LEU A 103 14.07 9.10 -15.92
C LEU A 103 13.09 8.78 -17.04
N LEU A 104 12.91 7.50 -17.35
CA LEU A 104 11.81 7.06 -18.20
C LEU A 104 10.50 7.24 -17.42
N VAL A 105 9.76 8.30 -17.75
CA VAL A 105 8.49 8.65 -17.10
C VAL A 105 7.36 8.28 -18.05
N PRO A 106 6.51 7.31 -17.72
CA PRO A 106 5.41 6.91 -18.57
C PRO A 106 4.34 7.99 -18.66
N SER A 107 3.73 8.15 -19.84
CA SER A 107 2.64 9.09 -20.14
C SER A 107 1.27 8.43 -20.22
N ARG A 108 1.21 7.10 -20.40
CA ARG A 108 -0.03 6.32 -20.58
C ARG A 108 0.07 4.93 -19.91
N PRO A 109 -1.09 4.30 -19.62
CA PRO A 109 -1.13 2.90 -19.19
C PRO A 109 -0.48 1.98 -20.23
N GLY A 110 0.27 0.99 -19.75
CA GLY A 110 0.90 -0.01 -20.58
C GLY A 110 2.17 0.45 -21.31
N GLU A 111 2.59 1.70 -21.19
CA GLU A 111 3.80 2.21 -21.85
C GLU A 111 5.09 1.63 -21.26
N VAL A 112 5.20 1.60 -19.94
CA VAL A 112 6.40 1.12 -19.25
C VAL A 112 6.03 0.07 -18.22
N TRP A 113 6.50 -1.16 -18.46
CA TRP A 113 6.45 -2.20 -17.44
C TRP A 113 7.77 -2.30 -16.70
N SER A 114 7.72 -2.27 -15.38
CA SER A 114 8.89 -2.56 -14.54
C SER A 114 8.83 -3.99 -14.03
N VAL A 115 9.98 -4.68 -14.14
CA VAL A 115 10.14 -6.08 -13.78
C VAL A 115 11.27 -6.21 -12.76
N ASP A 116 11.08 -7.05 -11.74
CA ASP A 116 12.11 -7.26 -10.71
C ASP A 116 11.80 -8.52 -9.90
N PHE A 117 12.81 -9.04 -9.21
CA PHE A 117 12.67 -10.19 -8.33
C PHE A 117 12.62 -9.80 -6.85
N ILE A 118 11.82 -10.52 -6.10
CA ILE A 118 11.84 -10.50 -4.65
C ILE A 118 11.96 -11.92 -4.13
N PHE A 119 12.62 -12.10 -2.99
CA PHE A 119 12.89 -13.41 -2.42
C PHE A 119 12.25 -13.54 -1.04
N ASP A 120 11.79 -14.76 -0.75
CA ASP A 120 11.31 -15.21 0.55
C ASP A 120 11.57 -16.71 0.70
N ALA A 121 11.06 -17.35 1.74
CA ALA A 121 11.18 -18.78 1.95
C ALA A 121 9.90 -19.35 2.57
N THR A 122 9.68 -20.65 2.35
CA THR A 122 8.67 -21.41 3.09
C THR A 122 9.17 -21.74 4.51
N MET A 123 8.25 -22.16 5.37
CA MET A 123 8.59 -22.64 6.72
C MET A 123 9.58 -23.80 6.72
N SER A 124 9.60 -24.61 5.66
CA SER A 124 10.57 -25.71 5.46
C SER A 124 11.92 -25.23 4.93
N GLY A 125 12.13 -23.91 4.72
CA GLY A 125 13.37 -23.34 4.20
C GLY A 125 13.51 -23.36 2.66
N THR A 126 12.49 -23.82 1.93
CA THR A 126 12.51 -23.77 0.47
C THR A 126 12.48 -22.33 -0.01
N THR A 127 13.47 -21.89 -0.77
CA THR A 127 13.53 -20.54 -1.33
C THR A 127 12.37 -20.28 -2.29
N LEU A 128 11.70 -19.16 -2.10
CA LEU A 128 10.68 -18.63 -2.99
C LEU A 128 11.27 -17.44 -3.74
N LYS A 129 11.36 -17.56 -5.06
CA LYS A 129 11.70 -16.47 -5.98
C LYS A 129 10.41 -15.96 -6.60
N MET A 130 10.14 -14.66 -6.50
CA MET A 130 8.91 -14.04 -6.98
C MET A 130 9.23 -13.02 -8.04
N LEU A 131 8.76 -13.26 -9.27
CA LEU A 131 8.83 -12.30 -10.37
C LEU A 131 7.68 -11.32 -10.23
N THR A 132 7.99 -10.04 -10.11
CA THR A 132 6.98 -8.97 -10.00
C THR A 132 6.99 -8.13 -11.28
N VAL A 133 5.83 -7.93 -11.88
CA VAL A 133 5.63 -7.07 -13.05
C VAL A 133 4.60 -6.01 -12.71
N GLY A 134 4.86 -4.76 -13.05
CA GLY A 134 3.90 -3.69 -12.82
C GLY A 134 4.00 -2.58 -13.83
N ASP A 135 2.87 -1.95 -14.05
CA ASP A 135 2.74 -0.76 -14.88
C ASP A 135 3.20 0.48 -14.10
N ASP A 136 4.20 1.16 -14.61
CA ASP A 136 4.77 2.34 -13.95
C ASP A 136 3.85 3.57 -14.02
N PHE A 137 2.88 3.63 -14.93
CA PHE A 137 1.90 4.72 -15.00
C PHE A 137 0.77 4.54 -13.98
N THR A 138 0.05 3.44 -14.08
CA THR A 138 -1.13 3.15 -13.23
C THR A 138 -0.77 2.68 -11.83
N ARG A 139 0.48 2.26 -11.59
CA ARG A 139 0.93 1.56 -10.38
C ARG A 139 0.30 0.17 -10.21
N GLU A 140 -0.36 -0.32 -11.24
CA GLU A 140 -0.96 -1.64 -11.23
C GLU A 140 0.13 -2.73 -11.11
N CYS A 141 -0.10 -3.70 -10.24
CA CYS A 141 0.69 -4.90 -10.16
C CYS A 141 0.12 -5.93 -11.14
N LEU A 142 0.72 -6.06 -12.33
CA LEU A 142 0.23 -6.93 -13.40
C LEU A 142 0.40 -8.41 -13.02
N ALA A 143 1.54 -8.77 -12.44
CA ALA A 143 1.81 -10.12 -11.96
C ALA A 143 2.72 -10.15 -10.74
N ILE A 144 2.53 -11.17 -9.90
CA ILE A 144 3.51 -11.67 -8.92
C ILE A 144 3.55 -13.19 -9.09
N GLU A 145 4.50 -13.69 -9.85
CA GLU A 145 4.64 -15.14 -10.10
C GLU A 145 5.63 -15.74 -9.11
N VAL A 146 5.23 -16.83 -8.44
CA VAL A 146 6.04 -17.48 -7.41
C VAL A 146 6.58 -18.82 -7.90
N ALA A 147 7.89 -19.03 -7.76
CA ALA A 147 8.57 -20.28 -8.09
C ALA A 147 9.82 -20.45 -7.24
N THR A 148 10.45 -21.59 -7.32
CA THR A 148 11.77 -21.84 -6.73
C THR A 148 12.89 -21.28 -7.60
N SER A 149 12.65 -21.18 -8.92
CA SER A 149 13.60 -20.63 -9.89
C SER A 149 12.88 -19.97 -11.06
N PHE A 150 13.55 -19.02 -11.72
CA PHE A 150 13.05 -18.31 -12.91
C PHE A 150 14.12 -18.25 -13.98
N PRO A 151 14.28 -19.29 -14.80
CA PRO A 151 15.07 -19.16 -16.03
C PRO A 151 14.40 -18.18 -17.01
N ALA A 152 15.16 -17.60 -17.95
CA ALA A 152 14.66 -16.62 -18.92
C ALA A 152 13.40 -17.10 -19.67
N ALA A 153 13.32 -18.37 -20.03
CA ALA A 153 12.13 -18.95 -20.66
C ALA A 153 10.86 -18.80 -19.82
N LYS A 154 10.98 -18.91 -18.51
CA LYS A 154 9.84 -18.72 -17.59
C LYS A 154 9.45 -17.25 -17.46
N VAL A 155 10.42 -16.35 -17.48
CA VAL A 155 10.15 -14.89 -17.54
C VAL A 155 9.40 -14.56 -18.82
N ILE A 156 9.85 -15.08 -19.98
CA ILE A 156 9.19 -14.91 -21.27
C ILE A 156 7.75 -15.44 -21.22
N ALA A 157 7.50 -16.62 -20.64
CA ALA A 157 6.15 -17.17 -20.54
C ALA A 157 5.19 -16.24 -19.75
N VAL A 158 5.67 -15.67 -18.64
CA VAL A 158 4.88 -14.71 -17.84
C VAL A 158 4.61 -13.44 -18.65
N LEU A 159 5.64 -12.85 -19.27
CA LEU A 159 5.47 -11.65 -20.08
C LEU A 159 4.58 -11.89 -21.30
N SER A 160 4.68 -13.07 -21.95
CA SER A 160 3.82 -13.44 -23.09
C SER A 160 2.33 -13.46 -22.70
N ARG A 161 2.00 -14.04 -21.56
CA ARG A 161 0.63 -14.01 -21.02
C ARG A 161 0.18 -12.58 -20.79
N LEU A 162 0.99 -11.76 -20.12
CA LEU A 162 0.64 -10.36 -19.85
C LEU A 162 0.48 -9.53 -21.12
N VAL A 163 1.30 -9.79 -22.16
CA VAL A 163 1.15 -9.14 -23.47
C VAL A 163 -0.19 -9.53 -24.13
N GLN A 164 -0.62 -10.79 -24.00
CA GLN A 164 -1.93 -11.21 -24.50
C GLN A 164 -3.09 -10.51 -23.75
N GLU A 165 -2.94 -10.30 -22.44
CA GLU A 165 -3.99 -9.72 -21.59
C GLU A 165 -4.06 -8.19 -21.69
N HIS A 166 -2.92 -7.51 -21.84
CA HIS A 166 -2.80 -6.05 -21.71
C HIS A 166 -2.22 -5.33 -22.92
N GLY A 167 -1.77 -6.05 -23.96
CA GLY A 167 -0.97 -5.49 -25.05
C GLY A 167 0.53 -5.42 -24.70
N ALA A 168 1.37 -5.27 -25.71
CA ALA A 168 2.81 -5.13 -25.52
C ALA A 168 3.15 -3.74 -24.97
N PRO A 169 4.06 -3.63 -23.96
CA PRO A 169 4.55 -2.33 -23.51
C PRO A 169 5.57 -1.76 -24.49
N ASP A 170 5.75 -0.45 -24.53
CA ASP A 170 6.84 0.16 -25.31
C ASP A 170 8.20 -0.15 -24.67
N TYR A 171 8.23 -0.19 -23.33
CA TYR A 171 9.46 -0.42 -22.57
C TYR A 171 9.28 -1.46 -21.47
N VAL A 172 10.24 -2.37 -21.36
CA VAL A 172 10.38 -3.24 -20.19
C VAL A 172 11.62 -2.79 -19.41
N LYS A 173 11.40 -2.28 -18.21
CA LYS A 173 12.43 -1.77 -17.32
C LYS A 173 12.80 -2.83 -16.28
N SER A 174 14.09 -3.18 -16.19
CA SER A 174 14.63 -4.15 -15.24
C SER A 174 15.99 -3.72 -14.71
N ASP A 175 16.48 -4.42 -13.69
CA ASP A 175 17.89 -4.41 -13.36
C ASP A 175 18.72 -5.24 -14.39
N ASN A 176 20.04 -5.34 -14.15
CA ASN A 176 20.94 -6.12 -14.98
C ASN A 176 21.07 -7.58 -14.51
N GLY A 177 20.01 -8.15 -13.94
CA GLY A 177 19.98 -9.57 -13.57
C GLY A 177 20.20 -10.49 -14.77
N SER A 178 20.88 -11.61 -14.56
CA SER A 178 21.21 -12.59 -15.62
C SER A 178 19.99 -13.04 -16.42
N GLU A 179 18.84 -13.14 -15.77
CA GLU A 179 17.57 -13.52 -16.39
C GLU A 179 17.04 -12.46 -17.34
N PHE A 180 17.32 -11.19 -17.07
CA PHE A 180 16.83 -10.05 -17.87
C PHE A 180 17.77 -9.67 -19.01
N ILE A 181 19.08 -9.87 -18.84
CA ILE A 181 20.07 -9.66 -19.92
C ILE A 181 20.17 -10.84 -20.88
N ALA A 182 19.52 -11.96 -20.58
CA ALA A 182 19.56 -13.16 -21.41
C ALA A 182 19.14 -12.84 -22.86
N HIS A 183 19.98 -13.27 -23.84
CA HIS A 183 19.75 -13.01 -25.25
C HIS A 183 18.38 -13.47 -25.75
N THR A 184 17.87 -14.59 -25.22
CA THR A 184 16.54 -15.11 -25.55
C THR A 184 15.42 -14.15 -25.18
N LEU A 185 15.51 -13.49 -24.01
CA LEU A 185 14.53 -12.48 -23.57
C LEU A 185 14.64 -11.22 -24.42
N GLN A 186 15.86 -10.77 -24.73
CA GLN A 186 16.09 -9.59 -25.56
C GLN A 186 15.55 -9.79 -26.99
N ALA A 187 15.80 -10.95 -27.58
CA ALA A 187 15.26 -11.29 -28.90
C ALA A 187 13.73 -11.39 -28.90
N TRP A 188 13.13 -11.91 -27.80
CA TRP A 188 11.70 -11.98 -27.66
C TRP A 188 11.06 -10.57 -27.55
N LEU A 189 11.66 -9.67 -26.75
CA LEU A 189 11.19 -8.28 -26.61
C LEU A 189 11.26 -7.53 -27.95
N ALA A 190 12.37 -7.66 -28.68
CA ALA A 190 12.52 -7.06 -30.00
C ALA A 190 11.42 -7.55 -30.97
N GLY A 191 11.06 -8.86 -30.94
CA GLY A 191 9.95 -9.40 -31.71
C GLY A 191 8.56 -8.93 -31.31
N LYS A 192 8.44 -8.21 -30.18
CA LYS A 192 7.20 -7.57 -29.71
C LYS A 192 7.22 -6.04 -29.87
N GLU A 193 8.22 -5.50 -30.55
CA GLU A 193 8.45 -4.04 -30.68
C GLU A 193 8.64 -3.34 -29.32
N SER A 194 8.98 -4.10 -28.29
CA SER A 194 9.25 -3.60 -26.94
C SER A 194 10.75 -3.40 -26.75
N GLN A 195 11.13 -2.30 -26.11
CA GLN A 195 12.52 -1.99 -25.83
C GLN A 195 12.90 -2.34 -24.40
N SER A 196 14.05 -2.97 -24.20
CA SER A 196 14.63 -3.15 -22.87
C SER A 196 15.22 -1.83 -22.38
N HIS A 197 14.84 -1.43 -21.15
CA HIS A 197 15.44 -0.29 -20.47
C HIS A 197 16.12 -0.75 -19.20
N PHE A 198 17.44 -0.92 -19.26
CA PHE A 198 18.24 -1.36 -18.11
C PHE A 198 18.54 -0.19 -17.18
N ILE A 199 18.38 -0.44 -15.89
CA ILE A 199 18.74 0.53 -14.85
C ILE A 199 20.26 0.57 -14.75
N ALA A 200 20.84 1.77 -14.75
CA ALA A 200 22.28 1.92 -14.61
C ALA A 200 22.76 1.35 -13.25
N PRO A 201 23.89 0.63 -13.22
CA PRO A 201 24.45 0.12 -11.98
C PRO A 201 24.60 1.24 -10.93
N GLY A 202 24.17 0.98 -9.69
CA GLY A 202 24.21 1.96 -8.59
C GLY A 202 23.15 3.07 -8.66
N SER A 203 22.17 2.97 -9.56
CA SER A 203 21.12 3.97 -9.77
C SER A 203 19.71 3.46 -9.37
N PRO A 204 19.49 3.01 -8.13
CA PRO A 204 18.21 2.44 -7.68
C PRO A 204 17.04 3.40 -7.84
N TRP A 205 17.28 4.73 -7.80
CA TRP A 205 16.22 5.73 -8.00
C TRP A 205 15.54 5.65 -9.38
N GLN A 206 16.18 5.03 -10.38
CA GLN A 206 15.57 4.81 -11.70
C GLN A 206 14.44 3.77 -11.64
N ASN A 207 14.44 2.87 -10.62
CA ASN A 207 13.37 1.91 -10.36
C ASN A 207 12.55 2.24 -9.10
N GLY A 208 12.44 3.51 -8.75
CA GLY A 208 11.81 3.95 -7.50
C GLY A 208 10.37 3.45 -7.30
N PHE A 209 9.63 3.16 -8.39
CA PHE A 209 8.29 2.60 -8.31
C PHE A 209 8.32 1.14 -7.87
N ARG A 210 9.23 0.36 -8.43
CA ARG A 210 9.39 -1.05 -8.06
C ARG A 210 9.94 -1.21 -6.66
N GLU A 211 10.94 -0.40 -6.29
CA GLU A 211 11.44 -0.36 -4.91
C GLU A 211 10.33 0.00 -3.90
N SER A 212 9.50 0.98 -4.25
CA SER A 212 8.36 1.37 -3.42
C SER A 212 7.35 0.23 -3.31
N PHE A 213 7.04 -0.48 -4.41
CA PHE A 213 6.18 -1.65 -4.41
C PHE A 213 6.76 -2.75 -3.52
N HIS A 214 8.02 -3.17 -3.73
CA HIS A 214 8.68 -4.21 -2.94
C HIS A 214 8.73 -3.86 -1.45
N SER A 215 9.02 -2.60 -1.11
CA SER A 215 8.97 -2.14 0.28
C SER A 215 7.59 -2.32 0.90
N ARG A 216 6.51 -2.08 0.13
CA ARG A 216 5.13 -2.26 0.61
C ARG A 216 4.72 -3.73 0.66
N PHE A 217 5.10 -4.49 -0.34
CA PHE A 217 4.85 -5.93 -0.40
C PHE A 217 5.49 -6.65 0.79
N ARG A 218 6.76 -6.32 1.09
CA ARG A 218 7.43 -6.84 2.29
C ARG A 218 6.74 -6.38 3.58
N ASP A 219 6.46 -5.08 3.71
CA ASP A 219 5.95 -4.49 4.94
C ASP A 219 4.49 -4.88 5.24
N GLU A 220 3.64 -4.91 4.20
CA GLU A 220 2.19 -5.11 4.36
C GLU A 220 1.76 -6.59 4.20
N PHE A 221 2.66 -7.47 3.71
CA PHE A 221 2.30 -8.86 3.42
C PHE A 221 3.39 -9.88 3.84
N LEU A 222 4.61 -9.84 3.26
CA LEU A 222 5.59 -10.89 3.50
C LEU A 222 6.02 -11.00 4.99
N PHE A 223 6.13 -9.88 5.70
CA PHE A 223 6.48 -9.90 7.14
C PHE A 223 5.34 -10.37 8.05
N GLU A 224 4.12 -10.47 7.53
CA GLU A 224 2.95 -10.93 8.30
C GLU A 224 2.48 -12.33 7.86
N THR A 225 3.15 -12.93 6.84
CA THR A 225 2.72 -14.19 6.23
C THR A 225 3.85 -15.22 6.30
N LEU A 226 3.55 -16.40 6.81
CA LEU A 226 4.42 -17.56 6.75
C LEU A 226 3.83 -18.54 5.73
N PHE A 227 4.66 -19.02 4.80
CA PHE A 227 4.22 -19.92 3.75
C PHE A 227 4.54 -21.38 4.13
N ALA A 228 3.53 -22.22 4.24
CA ALA A 228 3.73 -23.66 4.48
C ALA A 228 4.27 -24.37 3.21
N SER A 229 3.88 -23.89 2.02
CA SER A 229 4.28 -24.49 0.74
C SER A 229 4.33 -23.47 -0.40
N LEU A 230 4.95 -23.87 -1.52
CA LEU A 230 4.94 -23.11 -2.77
C LEU A 230 3.49 -22.92 -3.31
N ALA A 231 2.64 -23.92 -3.16
CA ALA A 231 1.25 -23.86 -3.63
C ALA A 231 0.46 -22.81 -2.84
N GLU A 232 0.60 -22.80 -1.53
CA GLU A 232 0.00 -21.81 -0.65
C GLU A 232 0.53 -20.39 -0.97
N ALA A 233 1.85 -20.25 -1.14
CA ALA A 233 2.47 -18.98 -1.48
C ALA A 233 1.87 -18.38 -2.77
N LYS A 234 1.63 -19.19 -3.81
CA LYS A 234 0.99 -18.74 -5.06
C LYS A 234 -0.43 -18.19 -4.80
N VAL A 235 -1.24 -18.87 -4.01
CA VAL A 235 -2.62 -18.45 -3.72
C VAL A 235 -2.64 -17.15 -2.90
N LEU A 236 -1.85 -17.09 -1.83
CA LEU A 236 -1.82 -15.94 -0.94
C LEU A 236 -1.24 -14.69 -1.62
N VAL A 237 -0.19 -14.86 -2.43
CA VAL A 237 0.43 -13.78 -3.20
C VAL A 237 -0.53 -13.23 -4.27
N GLU A 238 -1.29 -14.09 -4.95
CA GLU A 238 -2.31 -13.64 -5.92
C GLU A 238 -3.46 -12.89 -5.22
N THR A 239 -3.88 -13.34 -4.04
CA THR A 239 -4.87 -12.63 -3.22
C THR A 239 -4.36 -11.23 -2.85
N TYR A 240 -3.08 -11.11 -2.43
CA TYR A 240 -2.47 -9.81 -2.17
C TYR A 240 -2.43 -8.92 -3.41
N ARG A 241 -2.06 -9.47 -4.60
CA ARG A 241 -2.01 -8.73 -5.86
C ARG A 241 -3.36 -8.10 -6.20
N ARG A 242 -4.45 -8.87 -6.07
CA ARG A 242 -5.82 -8.36 -6.28
C ARG A 242 -6.16 -7.27 -5.29
N GLU A 243 -5.95 -7.50 -4.00
CA GLU A 243 -6.18 -6.49 -2.96
C GLU A 243 -5.35 -5.21 -3.19
N TYR A 244 -4.11 -5.35 -3.65
CA TYR A 244 -3.25 -4.22 -3.98
C TYR A 244 -3.83 -3.37 -5.11
N ASN A 245 -4.37 -3.99 -6.15
CA ASN A 245 -4.92 -3.32 -7.32
C ASN A 245 -6.34 -2.75 -7.09
N GLU A 246 -7.18 -3.46 -6.34
CA GLU A 246 -8.61 -3.17 -6.22
C GLU A 246 -8.96 -2.38 -4.96
N GLU A 247 -8.26 -2.63 -3.85
CA GLU A 247 -8.65 -2.06 -2.55
C GLU A 247 -7.64 -1.06 -1.99
N ARG A 248 -6.35 -1.18 -2.36
CA ARG A 248 -5.31 -0.39 -1.73
C ARG A 248 -5.21 1.02 -2.31
N PRO A 249 -5.50 2.08 -1.51
CA PRO A 249 -5.38 3.45 -2.02
C PRO A 249 -3.91 3.89 -2.10
N HIS A 250 -3.55 4.59 -3.18
CA HIS A 250 -2.24 5.12 -3.48
C HIS A 250 -2.20 6.63 -3.39
N GLN A 251 -1.33 7.18 -2.56
CA GLN A 251 -1.23 8.63 -2.40
C GLN A 251 -0.81 9.33 -3.70
N SER A 252 0.08 8.69 -4.50
CA SER A 252 0.52 9.21 -5.80
C SER A 252 -0.58 9.22 -6.86
N LEU A 253 -1.66 8.46 -6.66
CA LEU A 253 -2.82 8.41 -7.53
C LEU A 253 -4.03 9.19 -6.94
N GLY A 254 -3.78 10.17 -6.07
CA GLY A 254 -4.86 10.91 -5.42
C GLY A 254 -5.71 10.06 -4.45
N TYR A 255 -5.12 9.03 -3.87
CA TYR A 255 -5.79 8.02 -3.02
C TYR A 255 -6.77 7.08 -3.75
N LYS A 256 -6.71 7.01 -5.08
CA LYS A 256 -7.37 5.98 -5.86
C LYS A 256 -6.58 4.66 -5.77
N THR A 257 -7.26 3.55 -6.06
CA THR A 257 -6.59 2.29 -6.32
C THR A 257 -6.00 2.30 -7.74
N PRO A 258 -5.03 1.44 -8.07
CA PRO A 258 -4.52 1.30 -9.43
C PRO A 258 -5.63 1.07 -10.46
N GLN A 259 -6.59 0.20 -10.15
CA GLN A 259 -7.70 -0.12 -11.03
C GLN A 259 -8.65 1.06 -11.23
N GLU A 260 -9.01 1.80 -10.16
CA GLU A 260 -9.81 3.02 -10.24
C GLU A 260 -9.13 4.09 -11.11
N TYR A 261 -7.81 4.25 -10.94
CA TYR A 261 -7.04 5.23 -11.71
C TYR A 261 -6.96 4.87 -13.19
N LYS A 262 -6.72 3.59 -13.51
CA LYS A 262 -6.72 3.06 -14.87
C LYS A 262 -8.07 3.26 -15.56
N ALA A 263 -9.16 2.90 -14.87
CA ALA A 263 -10.52 3.05 -15.40
C ALA A 263 -10.88 4.50 -15.70
N GLU A 264 -10.51 5.44 -14.81
CA GLU A 264 -10.74 6.87 -15.02
C GLU A 264 -9.92 7.40 -16.19
N TRP A 265 -8.67 6.99 -16.34
CA TRP A 265 -7.83 7.40 -17.46
C TRP A 265 -8.44 6.95 -18.79
N HIS A 266 -8.87 5.71 -18.92
CA HIS A 266 -9.53 5.21 -20.13
C HIS A 266 -10.82 5.97 -20.41
N LYS A 267 -11.66 6.23 -19.42
CA LYS A 267 -12.90 6.99 -19.59
C LYS A 267 -12.63 8.41 -20.16
N THR A 268 -11.62 9.09 -19.61
CA THR A 268 -11.26 10.43 -20.04
C THR A 268 -10.71 10.48 -21.47
N HIS A 269 -9.89 9.46 -21.86
CA HIS A 269 -9.24 9.44 -23.17
C HIS A 269 -10.04 8.71 -24.26
N SER A 270 -11.08 7.98 -23.92
CA SER A 270 -12.03 7.43 -24.89
C SER A 270 -12.98 8.51 -25.42
N GLN A 271 -13.31 9.50 -24.62
CA GLN A 271 -14.18 10.61 -25.02
C GLN A 271 -13.49 11.60 -25.99
N SER A 272 -12.18 11.69 -25.99
CA SER A 272 -11.42 12.57 -26.89
C SER A 272 -11.11 11.95 -28.28
N ARG A 273 -11.56 10.73 -28.55
CA ARG A 273 -11.42 10.06 -29.87
C ARG A 273 -12.74 9.99 -30.65
N GLY A 274 -13.80 10.58 -30.12
CA GLY A 274 -15.15 10.56 -30.72
C GLY A 274 -15.61 11.91 -31.30
N ASP A 275 -14.72 12.93 -31.33
CA ASP A 275 -14.97 14.22 -31.99
C ASP A 275 -14.14 14.39 -33.27
#